data_d4ca903867a0baa07add73303483c5fd
#
_entry.id   d4ca903867a0baa07add73303483c5fd
#
_cell.length_a   1.000
_cell.length_b   1.000
_cell.length_c   1.000
_cell.angle_alpha   90.00
_cell.angle_beta   90.00
_cell.angle_gamma   90.00
#
_symmetry.space_group_name_H-M   'P 1'
#
loop_
_entity.id
_entity.type
_entity.pdbx_description
1 polymer ?
#
loop_
_entity_poly.entity_id
_entity_poly.type
_entity_poly.pdbx_seq_one_letter_code
_entity_poly.pdbx_strand_id
1 'polypeptide(L)'
;MLKNKKSYLLKNIEMKCIYTAVFLCITSIGLAQSLSFSEALDRMRGANQKLKGMEKQAEASQYGEKSYKGLYLPQLSINASYTRLSDPLSLSFDKYKAPIQAQLGQLGNAIPAPLKPTLGPVFAQMVGRFQPLFAQEWRYEFQEQDIWRLSADLRWVVFAGGKVRVGNKVGQLNHEIAKIESQKTENMLISELAERYFQVQLAQQALQVREKALQTAEQHYSNAQKLEKNGMVAPVETMQAKKAVTDAKREVLACQKDIELAQTALSGVIGEETSSLTTLSSPLFEVAPLQSLDYYQDLAKKNFPSIVQAHLKKELTEQNIKAQWAAFLPDVALIGKKYLWSKNLPLTE
;
A
#
# COMPACT_ATOMS: atom_id res chain seq x y z
N MET A 1 -9.05 -47.31 56.48
CA MET A 1 -10.17 -46.77 55.68
C MET A 1 -9.75 -45.71 54.64
N LEU A 2 -8.54 -45.20 54.68
CA LEU A 2 -8.05 -44.09 53.76
C LEU A 2 -7.41 -44.56 52.44
N LYS A 3 -7.04 -45.83 52.28
CA LYS A 3 -6.38 -46.37 51.06
C LYS A 3 -7.36 -46.62 49.90
N ASN A 4 -8.62 -46.92 50.20
CA ASN A 4 -9.66 -47.20 49.19
C ASN A 4 -10.23 -45.91 48.53
N LYS A 5 -10.20 -44.76 49.23
CA LYS A 5 -10.73 -43.49 48.69
C LYS A 5 -9.82 -42.88 47.61
N LYS A 6 -8.48 -43.07 47.72
CA LYS A 6 -7.50 -42.58 46.70
C LYS A 6 -7.59 -43.39 45.40
N SER A 7 -7.89 -44.69 45.46
CA SER A 7 -8.01 -45.51 44.25
C SER A 7 -9.27 -45.17 43.44
N TYR A 8 -10.40 -44.84 44.11
CA TYR A 8 -11.61 -44.40 43.42
C TYR A 8 -11.52 -43.03 42.80
N LEU A 9 -10.77 -42.10 43.40
CA LEU A 9 -10.54 -40.76 42.85
C LEU A 9 -9.62 -40.80 41.60
N LEU A 10 -8.57 -41.59 41.60
CA LEU A 10 -7.68 -41.78 40.46
C LEU A 10 -8.41 -42.45 39.27
N LYS A 11 -9.21 -43.46 39.51
CA LYS A 11 -10.01 -44.13 38.47
C LYS A 11 -11.06 -43.23 37.84
N ASN A 12 -11.66 -42.30 38.59
CA ASN A 12 -12.61 -41.31 38.09
C ASN A 12 -11.94 -40.18 37.29
N ILE A 13 -10.69 -39.83 37.61
CA ILE A 13 -9.92 -38.83 36.85
C ILE A 13 -9.46 -39.41 35.51
N GLU A 14 -8.97 -40.68 35.52
CA GLU A 14 -8.59 -41.37 34.28
C GLU A 14 -9.79 -41.58 33.34
N MET A 15 -10.95 -42.00 33.87
CA MET A 15 -12.17 -42.11 33.06
C MET A 15 -12.63 -40.77 32.48
N LYS A 16 -12.57 -39.68 33.24
CA LYS A 16 -12.91 -38.33 32.72
C LYS A 16 -11.94 -37.86 31.65
N CYS A 17 -10.65 -38.11 31.80
CA CYS A 17 -9.65 -37.82 30.76
C CYS A 17 -9.86 -38.64 29.49
N ILE A 18 -10.27 -39.91 29.60
CA ILE A 18 -10.60 -40.77 28.45
C ILE A 18 -11.84 -40.24 27.73
N TYR A 19 -12.90 -39.87 28.47
CA TYR A 19 -14.12 -39.30 27.88
C TYR A 19 -13.88 -37.95 27.23
N THR A 20 -13.04 -37.08 27.81
CA THR A 20 -12.67 -35.80 27.18
C THR A 20 -11.79 -36.02 25.96
N ALA A 21 -10.87 -36.97 25.96
CA ALA A 21 -10.03 -37.29 24.78
C ALA A 21 -10.87 -37.93 23.64
N VAL A 22 -11.81 -38.82 23.97
CA VAL A 22 -12.74 -39.43 22.99
C VAL A 22 -13.71 -38.37 22.44
N PHE A 23 -14.18 -37.43 23.26
CA PHE A 23 -15.04 -36.32 22.79
C PHE A 23 -14.28 -35.35 21.93
N LEU A 24 -12.98 -35.09 22.20
CA LEU A 24 -12.13 -34.27 21.35
C LEU A 24 -11.79 -34.93 20.00
N CYS A 25 -11.66 -36.25 19.97
CA CYS A 25 -11.45 -37.01 18.73
C CYS A 25 -12.69 -37.12 17.84
N ILE A 26 -13.91 -37.06 18.42
CA ILE A 26 -15.15 -37.13 17.62
C ILE A 26 -15.45 -35.81 16.89
N THR A 27 -14.90 -34.68 17.35
CA THR A 27 -15.06 -33.37 16.68
C THR A 27 -14.15 -33.16 15.46
N SER A 28 -13.22 -34.07 15.19
CA SER A 28 -12.33 -34.05 14.03
C SER A 28 -12.76 -34.98 12.88
N ILE A 29 -14.02 -35.47 12.88
CA ILE A 29 -14.60 -36.00 11.63
C ILE A 29 -14.82 -34.79 10.73
N GLY A 30 -13.84 -34.51 9.87
CA GLY A 30 -13.93 -33.53 8.83
C GLY A 30 -15.14 -33.85 7.94
N LEU A 31 -16.27 -33.22 8.22
CA LEU A 31 -17.36 -33.14 7.27
C LEU A 31 -16.72 -32.65 5.97
N ALA A 32 -16.75 -33.47 4.93
CA ALA A 32 -16.42 -33.03 3.59
C ALA A 32 -17.36 -31.85 3.30
N GLN A 33 -16.87 -30.64 3.58
CA GLN A 33 -17.66 -29.43 3.38
C GLN A 33 -17.85 -29.26 1.88
N SER A 34 -19.10 -29.45 1.45
CA SER A 34 -19.48 -29.11 0.08
C SER A 34 -19.45 -27.57 -0.03
N LEU A 35 -18.63 -27.06 -0.91
CA LEU A 35 -18.50 -25.63 -1.17
C LEU A 35 -19.51 -25.21 -2.23
N SER A 36 -20.48 -24.40 -1.86
CA SER A 36 -21.38 -23.75 -2.83
C SER A 36 -20.73 -22.53 -3.46
N PHE A 37 -21.21 -22.10 -4.62
CA PHE A 37 -20.71 -20.87 -5.27
C PHE A 37 -20.92 -19.64 -4.40
N SER A 38 -22.07 -19.54 -3.71
CA SER A 38 -22.36 -18.44 -2.78
C SER A 38 -21.35 -18.41 -1.63
N GLU A 39 -21.02 -19.56 -1.05
CA GLU A 39 -20.02 -19.64 0.03
C GLU A 39 -18.62 -19.32 -0.47
N ALA A 40 -18.24 -19.77 -1.68
CA ALA A 40 -16.99 -19.41 -2.31
C ALA A 40 -16.86 -17.89 -2.55
N LEU A 41 -17.98 -17.26 -2.94
CA LEU A 41 -18.06 -15.80 -3.11
C LEU A 41 -17.86 -15.06 -1.79
N ASP A 42 -18.50 -15.50 -0.71
CA ASP A 42 -18.36 -14.87 0.60
C ASP A 42 -16.93 -15.03 1.14
N ARG A 43 -16.34 -16.21 0.97
CA ARG A 43 -14.92 -16.44 1.32
C ARG A 43 -13.97 -15.55 0.51
N MET A 44 -14.18 -15.45 -0.81
CA MET A 44 -13.40 -14.56 -1.67
C MET A 44 -13.48 -13.10 -1.19
N ARG A 45 -14.66 -12.59 -0.86
CA ARG A 45 -14.83 -11.23 -0.33
C ARG A 45 -14.09 -11.02 0.98
N GLY A 46 -14.08 -12.05 1.84
CA GLY A 46 -13.38 -11.99 3.13
C GLY A 46 -11.86 -12.15 3.05
N ALA A 47 -11.34 -12.92 2.09
CA ALA A 47 -9.94 -13.35 2.06
C ALA A 47 -9.10 -12.73 0.95
N ASN A 48 -9.70 -12.40 -0.21
CA ASN A 48 -8.95 -11.97 -1.40
C ASN A 48 -8.18 -10.66 -1.16
N GLN A 49 -6.85 -10.73 -1.27
CA GLN A 49 -5.96 -9.60 -0.98
C GLN A 49 -6.09 -8.46 -2.01
N LYS A 50 -6.42 -8.78 -3.26
CA LYS A 50 -6.60 -7.76 -4.31
C LYS A 50 -7.84 -6.92 -4.01
N LEU A 51 -8.94 -7.54 -3.60
CA LEU A 51 -10.15 -6.82 -3.20
C LEU A 51 -9.90 -5.95 -1.97
N LYS A 52 -9.28 -6.50 -0.93
CA LYS A 52 -8.88 -5.73 0.27
C LYS A 52 -7.98 -4.54 -0.07
N GLY A 53 -7.04 -4.72 -1.01
CA GLY A 53 -6.19 -3.64 -1.49
C GLY A 53 -6.99 -2.51 -2.14
N MET A 54 -7.97 -2.84 -2.97
CA MET A 54 -8.84 -1.84 -3.61
C MET A 54 -9.77 -1.13 -2.63
N GLU A 55 -10.29 -1.83 -1.62
CA GLU A 55 -11.07 -1.23 -0.54
C GLU A 55 -10.23 -0.24 0.27
N LYS A 56 -9.00 -0.61 0.61
CA LYS A 56 -8.07 0.31 1.29
C LYS A 56 -7.67 1.50 0.43
N GLN A 57 -7.57 1.34 -0.88
CA GLN A 57 -7.36 2.43 -1.81
C GLN A 57 -8.55 3.40 -1.84
N ALA A 58 -9.78 2.87 -1.83
CA ALA A 58 -10.99 3.70 -1.74
C ALA A 58 -11.07 4.43 -0.39
N GLU A 59 -10.73 3.75 0.71
CA GLU A 59 -10.64 4.37 2.05
C GLU A 59 -9.57 5.49 2.08
N ALA A 60 -8.38 5.26 1.54
CA ALA A 60 -7.32 6.26 1.43
C ALA A 60 -7.80 7.48 0.63
N SER A 61 -8.53 7.26 -0.47
CA SER A 61 -9.12 8.33 -1.28
C SER A 61 -10.19 9.14 -0.51
N GLN A 62 -10.94 8.50 0.41
CA GLN A 62 -11.86 9.18 1.32
C GLN A 62 -11.14 10.13 2.28
N TYR A 63 -10.00 9.70 2.83
CA TYR A 63 -9.17 10.59 3.65
C TYR A 63 -8.55 11.72 2.82
N GLY A 64 -8.21 11.46 1.55
CA GLY A 64 -7.82 12.48 0.60
C GLY A 64 -8.91 13.54 0.41
N GLU A 65 -10.18 13.15 0.23
CA GLU A 65 -11.32 14.06 0.17
C GLU A 65 -11.43 14.92 1.45
N LYS A 66 -11.33 14.28 2.63
CA LYS A 66 -11.36 15.00 3.92
C LYS A 66 -10.21 16.01 4.04
N SER A 67 -9.03 15.68 3.52
CA SER A 67 -7.86 16.57 3.50
C SER A 67 -8.15 17.86 2.71
N TYR A 68 -8.82 17.78 1.56
CA TYR A 68 -9.20 18.96 0.81
C TYR A 68 -10.15 19.90 1.59
N LYS A 69 -11.04 19.35 2.43
CA LYS A 69 -11.90 20.15 3.32
C LYS A 69 -11.07 20.91 4.36
N GLY A 70 -9.94 20.36 4.78
CA GLY A 70 -8.99 21.00 5.68
C GLY A 70 -8.33 22.26 5.12
N LEU A 71 -8.36 22.48 3.80
CA LEU A 71 -7.82 23.69 3.17
C LEU A 71 -8.59 24.98 3.54
N TYR A 72 -9.79 24.87 4.05
CA TYR A 72 -10.54 26.03 4.60
C TYR A 72 -10.06 26.43 6.00
N LEU A 73 -9.30 25.57 6.68
CA LEU A 73 -8.83 25.81 8.04
C LEU A 73 -7.46 26.47 8.04
N PRO A 74 -7.13 27.25 9.10
CA PRO A 74 -5.77 27.72 9.30
C PRO A 74 -4.82 26.54 9.49
N GLN A 75 -3.71 26.58 8.79
CA GLN A 75 -2.63 25.59 8.90
C GLN A 75 -1.57 26.13 9.85
N LEU A 76 -1.33 25.39 10.92
CA LEU A 76 -0.25 25.65 11.87
C LEU A 76 0.85 24.62 11.65
N SER A 77 2.07 25.08 11.39
CA SER A 77 3.24 24.24 11.27
C SER A 77 4.32 24.69 12.25
N ILE A 78 5.06 23.73 12.82
CA ILE A 78 6.22 23.96 13.66
C ILE A 78 7.43 23.50 12.86
N ASN A 79 8.37 24.43 12.65
CA ASN A 79 9.58 24.18 11.88
C ASN A 79 10.80 24.30 12.80
N ALA A 80 11.59 23.25 12.86
CA ALA A 80 12.91 23.25 13.50
C ALA A 80 13.96 23.15 12.39
N SER A 81 14.92 24.06 12.39
CA SER A 81 16.05 24.03 11.46
C SER A 81 17.37 24.25 12.16
N TYR A 82 18.38 23.53 11.70
CA TYR A 82 19.77 23.73 12.03
C TYR A 82 20.52 24.01 10.74
N THR A 83 21.25 25.11 10.71
CA THR A 83 22.08 25.49 9.58
C THR A 83 23.49 25.75 10.08
N ARG A 84 24.47 25.10 9.45
CA ARG A 84 25.88 25.36 9.69
C ARG A 84 26.47 26.02 8.48
N LEU A 85 27.05 27.21 8.68
CA LEU A 85 27.80 27.94 7.67
C LEU A 85 29.23 27.39 7.63
N SER A 86 29.90 27.47 6.47
CA SER A 86 31.30 27.09 6.33
C SER A 86 32.21 27.99 7.19
N ASP A 87 31.89 29.29 7.20
CA ASP A 87 32.58 30.30 7.96
C ASP A 87 31.59 31.24 8.64
N PRO A 88 31.91 31.84 9.78
CA PRO A 88 31.08 32.86 10.41
C PRO A 88 31.00 34.08 9.48
N LEU A 89 29.83 34.69 9.38
CA LEU A 89 29.69 35.91 8.62
C LEU A 89 30.27 37.06 9.40
N SER A 90 31.41 37.57 8.95
CA SER A 90 32.17 38.64 9.64
C SER A 90 32.58 39.74 8.69
N LEU A 91 32.67 40.95 9.20
CA LEU A 91 33.26 42.11 8.51
C LEU A 91 34.58 42.40 9.14
N SER A 92 35.66 42.34 8.34
CA SER A 92 36.99 42.69 8.78
C SER A 92 37.33 44.12 8.37
N PHE A 93 37.77 44.90 9.35
CA PHE A 93 38.29 46.26 9.16
C PHE A 93 39.82 46.30 9.20
N ASP A 94 40.47 45.13 9.21
CA ASP A 94 41.94 45.04 9.29
C ASP A 94 42.68 45.77 8.19
N LYS A 95 42.07 45.90 7.01
CA LYS A 95 42.62 46.66 5.86
C LYS A 95 42.87 48.12 6.19
N TYR A 96 42.19 48.68 7.17
CA TYR A 96 42.36 50.07 7.57
C TYR A 96 43.47 50.30 8.59
N LYS A 97 44.01 49.25 9.23
CA LYS A 97 45.08 49.36 10.24
C LYS A 97 46.35 49.95 9.63
N ALA A 98 46.81 49.38 8.53
CA ALA A 98 48.05 49.83 7.91
C ALA A 98 48.02 51.32 7.46
N PRO A 99 46.96 51.81 6.80
CA PRO A 99 46.85 53.24 6.50
C PRO A 99 46.83 54.13 7.72
N ILE A 100 46.15 53.75 8.81
CA ILE A 100 46.07 54.53 10.03
C ILE A 100 47.45 54.57 10.74
N GLN A 101 48.15 53.43 10.82
CA GLN A 101 49.49 53.38 11.35
C GLN A 101 50.47 54.20 10.56
N ALA A 102 50.39 54.19 9.22
CA ALA A 102 51.20 54.99 8.36
C ALA A 102 50.97 56.50 8.59
N GLN A 103 49.71 56.94 8.71
CA GLN A 103 49.37 58.33 9.03
C GLN A 103 49.88 58.76 10.42
N LEU A 104 49.74 57.91 11.43
CA LEU A 104 50.30 58.15 12.76
C LEU A 104 51.82 58.30 12.71
N GLY A 105 52.51 57.47 11.91
CA GLY A 105 53.96 57.60 11.68
C GLY A 105 54.36 58.94 10.98
N GLN A 106 53.59 59.35 9.99
CA GLN A 106 53.78 60.63 9.30
C GLN A 106 53.59 61.82 10.24
N LEU A 107 52.58 61.81 11.11
CA LEU A 107 52.36 62.82 12.16
C LEU A 107 53.55 62.94 13.12
N GLY A 108 54.13 61.80 13.53
CA GLY A 108 55.34 61.79 14.33
C GLY A 108 56.55 62.39 13.63
N ASN A 109 56.67 62.16 12.31
CA ASN A 109 57.77 62.75 11.51
C ASN A 109 57.56 64.25 11.21
N ALA A 110 56.29 64.71 11.23
CA ALA A 110 55.96 66.11 10.99
C ALA A 110 56.26 67.05 12.20
N ILE A 111 56.67 66.50 13.34
CA ILE A 111 57.08 67.30 14.50
C ILE A 111 58.33 68.11 14.14
N PRO A 112 58.28 69.46 14.23
CA PRO A 112 59.43 70.33 13.88
C PRO A 112 60.67 69.98 14.67
N ALA A 113 61.88 70.03 14.12
CA ALA A 113 63.14 69.63 14.68
C ALA A 113 63.40 70.26 16.10
N PRO A 114 63.11 71.56 16.35
CA PRO A 114 63.35 72.14 17.70
C PRO A 114 62.42 71.62 18.82
N LEU A 115 61.24 71.06 18.43
CA LEU A 115 60.28 70.53 19.40
C LEU A 115 60.37 69.02 19.55
N LYS A 116 61.13 68.34 18.72
CA LYS A 116 61.26 66.89 18.65
C LYS A 116 61.79 66.27 19.97
N PRO A 117 62.76 66.90 20.73
CA PRO A 117 63.22 66.33 22.00
C PRO A 117 62.13 66.32 23.10
N THR A 118 61.22 67.32 23.02
CA THR A 118 60.19 67.49 24.07
C THR A 118 58.85 66.73 23.71
N LEU A 119 58.42 66.85 22.45
CA LEU A 119 57.16 66.28 22.04
C LEU A 119 57.28 64.86 21.48
N GLY A 120 58.45 64.47 20.97
CA GLY A 120 58.72 63.15 20.42
C GLY A 120 58.42 61.98 21.43
N PRO A 121 58.92 62.03 22.66
CA PRO A 121 58.64 61.01 23.68
C PRO A 121 57.14 60.93 24.04
N VAL A 122 56.51 62.13 24.17
CA VAL A 122 55.05 62.18 24.45
C VAL A 122 54.22 61.58 23.34
N PHE A 123 54.55 61.89 22.11
CA PHE A 123 53.89 61.31 20.95
C PHE A 123 54.13 59.82 20.82
N ALA A 124 55.37 59.36 21.02
CA ALA A 124 55.71 57.93 21.03
C ALA A 124 54.93 57.15 22.14
N GLN A 125 54.82 57.75 23.34
CA GLN A 125 54.05 57.19 24.44
C GLN A 125 52.55 57.12 24.08
N MET A 126 52.02 58.16 23.47
CA MET A 126 50.63 58.18 22.98
C MET A 126 50.38 57.09 21.91
N VAL A 127 51.22 56.98 20.87
CA VAL A 127 51.13 55.95 19.83
C VAL A 127 51.30 54.56 20.43
N GLY A 128 52.21 54.39 21.38
CA GLY A 128 52.41 53.14 22.11
C GLY A 128 51.15 52.65 22.84
N ARG A 129 50.30 53.56 23.32
CA ARG A 129 49.02 53.20 23.92
C ARG A 129 48.00 52.65 22.92
N PHE A 130 48.14 52.97 21.65
CA PHE A 130 47.28 52.42 20.59
C PHE A 130 47.82 51.10 19.98
N GLN A 131 49.05 50.71 20.27
CA GLN A 131 49.65 49.46 19.79
C GLN A 131 48.82 48.22 20.07
N PRO A 132 48.27 48.04 21.29
CA PRO A 132 47.42 46.88 21.60
C PRO A 132 46.14 46.83 20.75
N LEU A 133 45.58 48.00 20.39
CA LEU A 133 44.40 48.08 19.50
C LEU A 133 44.72 47.59 18.10
N PHE A 134 45.89 47.88 17.56
CA PHE A 134 46.33 47.41 16.23
C PHE A 134 46.76 45.96 16.23
N ALA A 135 47.12 45.41 17.37
CA ALA A 135 47.46 43.98 17.56
C ALA A 135 46.22 43.08 17.54
N GLN A 136 45.04 43.61 17.92
CA GLN A 136 43.78 42.84 17.94
C GLN A 136 43.21 42.82 16.51
N GLU A 137 42.55 41.70 16.18
CA GLU A 137 41.79 41.64 14.92
C GLU A 137 40.58 42.58 15.00
N TRP A 138 40.40 43.44 13.97
CA TRP A 138 39.22 44.30 13.84
C TRP A 138 38.17 43.56 13.04
N ARG A 139 37.63 42.47 13.62
CA ARG A 139 36.62 41.64 13.02
C ARG A 139 35.33 41.71 13.86
N TYR A 140 34.25 42.03 13.21
CA TYR A 140 32.94 41.99 13.82
C TYR A 140 32.17 40.86 13.21
N GLU A 141 31.79 39.86 14.04
CA GLU A 141 31.01 38.73 13.60
C GLU A 141 29.51 39.06 13.72
N PHE A 142 28.81 39.03 12.61
CA PHE A 142 27.37 39.28 12.57
C PHE A 142 26.59 38.00 12.80
N GLN A 143 27.15 36.85 12.37
CA GLN A 143 26.50 35.58 12.38
C GLN A 143 27.49 34.48 12.73
N GLU A 144 27.15 33.70 13.76
CA GLU A 144 27.92 32.52 14.11
C GLU A 144 27.69 31.40 13.07
N GLN A 145 28.59 30.39 13.04
CA GLN A 145 28.50 29.27 12.11
C GLN A 145 27.24 28.43 12.33
N ASP A 146 26.86 28.19 13.57
CA ASP A 146 25.79 27.30 13.97
C ASP A 146 24.53 28.10 14.29
N ILE A 147 23.54 27.98 13.42
CA ILE A 147 22.25 28.67 13.54
C ILE A 147 21.16 27.67 13.86
N TRP A 148 20.51 27.83 14.97
CA TRP A 148 19.36 27.05 15.39
C TRP A 148 18.11 27.90 15.35
N ARG A 149 17.04 27.35 14.79
CA ARG A 149 15.78 28.07 14.67
C ARG A 149 14.60 27.14 14.91
N LEU A 150 13.69 27.54 15.79
CA LEU A 150 12.40 26.91 15.99
C LEU A 150 11.33 27.98 15.77
N SER A 151 10.45 27.78 14.79
CA SER A 151 9.36 28.71 14.47
C SER A 151 8.02 28.00 14.42
N ALA A 152 6.98 28.74 14.77
CA ALA A 152 5.60 28.38 14.50
C ALA A 152 5.10 29.29 13.37
N ASP A 153 4.62 28.66 12.29
CA ASP A 153 4.12 29.35 11.12
C ASP A 153 2.62 29.07 10.99
N LEU A 154 1.81 30.12 10.95
CA LEU A 154 0.39 30.08 10.70
C LEU A 154 0.11 30.56 9.27
N ARG A 155 -0.60 29.76 8.51
CA ARG A 155 -1.06 30.14 7.18
C ARG A 155 -2.55 29.85 7.05
N TRP A 156 -3.32 30.87 6.74
CA TRP A 156 -4.75 30.75 6.50
C TRP A 156 -5.13 31.39 5.17
N VAL A 157 -5.58 30.54 4.25
CA VAL A 157 -6.06 30.98 2.94
C VAL A 157 -7.49 31.45 3.09
N VAL A 158 -7.71 32.75 3.07
CA VAL A 158 -9.04 33.37 3.20
C VAL A 158 -9.79 33.36 1.87
N PHE A 159 -9.06 33.61 0.79
CA PHE A 159 -9.60 33.60 -0.57
C PHE A 159 -8.55 33.10 -1.55
N ALA A 160 -8.92 32.19 -2.41
CA ALA A 160 -8.04 31.60 -3.42
C ALA A 160 -8.73 31.49 -4.79
N GLY A 161 -9.48 32.51 -5.20
CA GLY A 161 -10.12 32.51 -6.52
C GLY A 161 -11.06 31.33 -6.78
N GLY A 162 -11.55 30.65 -5.72
CA GLY A 162 -12.37 29.45 -5.86
C GLY A 162 -11.59 28.14 -5.92
N LYS A 163 -10.24 28.15 -5.94
CA LYS A 163 -9.36 26.92 -5.98
C LYS A 163 -9.70 25.93 -4.89
N VAL A 164 -10.01 26.39 -3.66
CA VAL A 164 -10.35 25.51 -2.55
C VAL A 164 -11.66 24.77 -2.80
N ARG A 165 -12.68 25.45 -3.38
CA ARG A 165 -13.95 24.81 -3.76
C ARG A 165 -13.73 23.75 -4.85
N VAL A 166 -12.97 24.09 -5.87
CA VAL A 166 -12.60 23.15 -6.94
C VAL A 166 -11.83 21.98 -6.38
N GLY A 167 -10.83 22.21 -5.53
CA GLY A 167 -10.06 21.15 -4.87
C GLY A 167 -10.94 20.18 -4.07
N ASN A 168 -11.91 20.69 -3.32
CA ASN A 168 -12.88 19.86 -2.60
C ASN A 168 -13.73 18.99 -3.54
N LYS A 169 -14.20 19.56 -4.67
CA LYS A 169 -14.98 18.79 -5.65
C LYS A 169 -14.09 17.73 -6.34
N VAL A 170 -12.84 18.07 -6.65
CA VAL A 170 -11.83 17.11 -7.18
C VAL A 170 -11.58 15.97 -6.19
N GLY A 171 -11.43 16.29 -4.90
CA GLY A 171 -11.29 15.26 -3.86
C GLY A 171 -12.49 14.32 -3.79
N GLN A 172 -13.70 14.86 -3.85
CA GLN A 172 -14.93 14.08 -3.88
C GLN A 172 -14.97 13.16 -5.12
N LEU A 173 -14.72 13.70 -6.32
CA LEU A 173 -14.74 12.93 -7.56
C LEU A 173 -13.68 11.82 -7.57
N ASN A 174 -12.49 12.08 -7.04
CA ASN A 174 -11.45 11.06 -6.92
C ASN A 174 -11.87 9.93 -5.97
N HIS A 175 -12.56 10.25 -4.87
CA HIS A 175 -13.11 9.23 -3.98
C HIS A 175 -14.18 8.39 -4.68
N GLU A 176 -15.11 9.01 -5.41
CA GLU A 176 -16.14 8.30 -6.18
C GLU A 176 -15.51 7.41 -7.27
N ILE A 177 -14.49 7.89 -7.99
CA ILE A 177 -13.74 7.10 -8.98
C ILE A 177 -13.08 5.89 -8.33
N ALA A 178 -12.42 6.05 -7.16
CA ALA A 178 -11.78 4.96 -6.45
C ALA A 178 -12.80 3.90 -5.97
N LYS A 179 -13.99 4.33 -5.56
CA LYS A 179 -15.10 3.46 -5.17
C LYS A 179 -15.62 2.62 -6.35
N ILE A 180 -15.80 3.26 -7.51
CA ILE A 180 -16.21 2.55 -8.74
C ILE A 180 -15.11 1.57 -9.20
N GLU A 181 -13.83 1.90 -9.05
CA GLU A 181 -12.72 0.99 -9.39
C GLU A 181 -12.69 -0.24 -8.46
N SER A 182 -13.01 -0.07 -7.17
CA SER A 182 -13.18 -1.18 -6.24
C SER A 182 -14.34 -2.09 -6.67
N GLN A 183 -15.51 -1.54 -7.02
CA GLN A 183 -16.65 -2.31 -7.52
C GLN A 183 -16.32 -3.05 -8.82
N LYS A 184 -15.60 -2.40 -9.73
CA LYS A 184 -15.16 -3.02 -10.99
C LYS A 184 -14.23 -4.20 -10.73
N THR A 185 -13.32 -4.06 -9.77
CA THR A 185 -12.41 -5.15 -9.37
C THR A 185 -13.18 -6.30 -8.72
N GLU A 186 -14.16 -6.02 -7.86
CA GLU A 186 -15.04 -7.04 -7.29
C GLU A 186 -15.80 -7.80 -8.38
N ASN A 187 -16.43 -7.10 -9.32
CA ASN A 187 -17.16 -7.73 -10.44
C ASN A 187 -16.25 -8.61 -11.31
N MET A 188 -15.03 -8.18 -11.56
CA MET A 188 -14.03 -8.98 -12.28
C MET A 188 -13.66 -10.25 -11.52
N LEU A 189 -13.43 -10.14 -10.21
CA LEU A 189 -13.12 -11.29 -9.35
C LEU A 189 -14.31 -12.25 -9.24
N ILE A 190 -15.55 -11.76 -9.21
CA ILE A 190 -16.76 -12.62 -9.25
C ILE A 190 -16.81 -13.41 -10.55
N SER A 191 -16.53 -12.78 -11.68
CA SER A 191 -16.50 -13.47 -12.97
C SER A 191 -15.38 -14.52 -13.04
N GLU A 192 -14.20 -14.19 -12.55
CA GLU A 192 -13.06 -15.11 -12.47
C GLU A 192 -13.36 -16.26 -11.51
N LEU A 193 -13.97 -15.99 -10.34
CA LEU A 193 -14.41 -17.02 -9.42
C LEU A 193 -15.39 -17.98 -10.06
N ALA A 194 -16.40 -17.46 -10.78
CA ALA A 194 -17.36 -18.29 -11.48
C ALA A 194 -16.67 -19.22 -12.50
N GLU A 195 -15.78 -18.67 -13.31
CA GLU A 195 -15.02 -19.46 -14.28
C GLU A 195 -14.23 -20.59 -13.59
N ARG A 196 -13.45 -20.29 -12.55
CA ARG A 196 -12.62 -21.28 -11.84
C ARG A 196 -13.46 -22.29 -11.08
N TYR A 197 -14.54 -21.87 -10.44
CA TYR A 197 -15.45 -22.75 -9.71
C TYR A 197 -16.07 -23.81 -10.63
N PHE A 198 -16.66 -23.38 -11.74
CA PHE A 198 -17.30 -24.30 -12.69
C PHE A 198 -16.28 -25.10 -13.51
N GLN A 199 -15.06 -24.61 -13.70
CA GLN A 199 -13.96 -25.38 -14.31
C GLN A 199 -13.56 -26.58 -13.43
N VAL A 200 -13.46 -26.42 -12.10
CA VAL A 200 -13.22 -27.54 -11.17
C VAL A 200 -14.36 -28.54 -11.25
N GLN A 201 -15.60 -28.08 -11.23
CA GLN A 201 -16.78 -28.95 -11.30
C GLN A 201 -16.85 -29.74 -12.60
N LEU A 202 -16.55 -29.11 -13.73
CA LEU A 202 -16.47 -29.77 -15.03
C LEU A 202 -15.38 -30.84 -15.05
N ALA A 203 -14.19 -30.54 -14.50
CA ALA A 203 -13.10 -31.52 -14.41
C ALA A 203 -13.46 -32.72 -13.53
N GLN A 204 -14.17 -32.50 -12.40
CA GLN A 204 -14.66 -33.59 -11.54
C GLN A 204 -15.68 -34.49 -12.28
N GLN A 205 -16.58 -33.91 -13.04
CA GLN A 205 -17.53 -34.70 -13.86
C GLN A 205 -16.82 -35.46 -14.98
N ALA A 206 -15.84 -34.84 -15.65
CA ALA A 206 -15.01 -35.51 -16.65
C ALA A 206 -14.29 -36.73 -16.06
N LEU A 207 -13.74 -36.61 -14.84
CA LEU A 207 -13.11 -37.74 -14.14
C LEU A 207 -14.07 -38.93 -13.96
N GLN A 208 -15.31 -38.66 -13.52
CA GLN A 208 -16.33 -39.73 -13.36
C GLN A 208 -16.59 -40.47 -14.70
N VAL A 209 -16.64 -39.73 -15.83
CA VAL A 209 -16.82 -40.33 -17.17
C VAL A 209 -15.59 -41.18 -17.53
N ARG A 210 -14.37 -40.72 -17.28
CA ARG A 210 -13.13 -41.45 -17.54
C ARG A 210 -12.98 -42.69 -16.67
N GLU A 211 -13.35 -42.65 -15.41
CA GLU A 211 -13.37 -43.79 -14.50
C GLU A 211 -14.35 -44.88 -15.01
N LYS A 212 -15.52 -44.47 -15.49
CA LYS A 212 -16.50 -45.40 -16.07
C LYS A 212 -16.00 -46.02 -17.38
N ALA A 213 -15.30 -45.25 -18.19
CA ALA A 213 -14.66 -45.76 -19.40
C ALA A 213 -13.53 -46.76 -19.06
N LEU A 214 -12.73 -46.50 -18.04
CA LEU A 214 -11.74 -47.43 -17.53
C LEU A 214 -12.37 -48.73 -17.03
N GLN A 215 -13.43 -48.66 -16.24
CA GLN A 215 -14.16 -49.83 -15.76
C GLN A 215 -14.68 -50.69 -16.94
N THR A 216 -15.21 -50.06 -18.00
CA THR A 216 -15.65 -50.73 -19.18
C THR A 216 -14.49 -51.42 -19.93
N ALA A 217 -13.35 -50.73 -20.08
CA ALA A 217 -12.15 -51.30 -20.70
C ALA A 217 -11.60 -52.51 -19.92
N GLU A 218 -11.61 -52.46 -18.57
CA GLU A 218 -11.21 -53.56 -17.72
C GLU A 218 -12.12 -54.76 -17.83
N GLN A 219 -13.44 -54.56 -17.96
CA GLN A 219 -14.41 -55.62 -18.21
C GLN A 219 -14.17 -56.29 -19.59
N HIS A 220 -13.94 -55.50 -20.64
CA HIS A 220 -13.59 -56.02 -21.97
C HIS A 220 -12.31 -56.81 -21.95
N TYR A 221 -11.25 -56.33 -21.28
CA TYR A 221 -10.01 -57.07 -21.14
C TYR A 221 -10.19 -58.42 -20.42
N SER A 222 -10.95 -58.42 -19.32
CA SER A 222 -11.28 -59.66 -18.59
C SER A 222 -12.04 -60.67 -19.46
N ASN A 223 -12.99 -60.19 -20.27
CA ASN A 223 -13.72 -61.05 -21.21
C ASN A 223 -12.84 -61.58 -22.30
N ALA A 224 -11.96 -60.75 -22.90
CA ALA A 224 -10.98 -61.18 -23.91
C ALA A 224 -10.06 -62.28 -23.39
N GLN A 225 -9.56 -62.15 -22.15
CA GLN A 225 -8.76 -63.19 -21.48
C GLN A 225 -9.48 -64.54 -21.32
N LYS A 226 -10.78 -64.50 -20.98
CA LYS A 226 -11.57 -65.74 -20.87
C LYS A 226 -11.78 -66.40 -22.24
N LEU A 227 -12.02 -65.59 -23.28
CA LEU A 227 -12.18 -66.11 -24.65
C LEU A 227 -10.88 -66.65 -25.23
N GLU A 228 -9.75 -66.02 -24.96
CA GLU A 228 -8.43 -66.51 -25.36
C GLU A 228 -8.14 -67.87 -24.71
N LYS A 229 -8.36 -68.00 -23.40
CA LYS A 229 -8.20 -69.27 -22.68
C LYS A 229 -9.01 -70.40 -23.30
N ASN A 230 -10.15 -70.10 -23.87
CA ASN A 230 -11.02 -71.10 -24.54
C ASN A 230 -10.72 -71.24 -26.03
N GLY A 231 -9.64 -70.59 -26.53
CA GLY A 231 -9.26 -70.68 -27.94
C GLY A 231 -10.20 -69.92 -28.90
N MET A 232 -11.06 -69.05 -28.40
CA MET A 232 -12.10 -68.35 -29.20
C MET A 232 -11.62 -67.04 -29.83
N VAL A 233 -10.52 -66.45 -29.31
CA VAL A 233 -9.92 -65.23 -29.87
C VAL A 233 -8.39 -65.37 -29.89
N ALA A 234 -7.73 -64.61 -30.77
CA ALA A 234 -6.29 -64.61 -30.92
C ALA A 234 -5.63 -63.80 -29.78
N PRO A 235 -4.38 -64.13 -29.35
CA PRO A 235 -3.66 -63.41 -28.29
C PRO A 235 -3.50 -61.89 -28.58
N VAL A 236 -3.45 -61.50 -29.86
CA VAL A 236 -3.35 -60.09 -30.26
C VAL A 236 -4.55 -59.26 -29.79
N GLU A 237 -5.73 -59.83 -29.77
CA GLU A 237 -6.96 -59.15 -29.34
C GLU A 237 -6.91 -58.88 -27.83
N THR A 238 -6.45 -59.84 -27.04
CA THR A 238 -6.22 -59.64 -25.60
C THR A 238 -5.16 -58.57 -25.32
N MET A 239 -4.08 -58.52 -26.14
CA MET A 239 -3.08 -57.44 -26.04
C MET A 239 -3.67 -56.06 -26.42
N GLN A 240 -4.53 -55.98 -27.41
CA GLN A 240 -5.25 -54.74 -27.77
C GLN A 240 -6.16 -54.28 -26.63
N ALA A 241 -6.93 -55.19 -26.04
CA ALA A 241 -7.77 -54.89 -24.88
C ALA A 241 -6.94 -54.42 -23.69
N LYS A 242 -5.78 -55.03 -23.41
CA LYS A 242 -4.86 -54.59 -22.38
C LYS A 242 -4.32 -53.20 -22.64
N LYS A 243 -3.98 -52.88 -23.90
CA LYS A 243 -3.54 -51.54 -24.31
C LYS A 243 -4.65 -50.53 -24.02
N ALA A 244 -5.90 -50.82 -24.38
CA ALA A 244 -7.05 -49.93 -24.10
C ALA A 244 -7.20 -49.63 -22.58
N VAL A 245 -7.01 -50.62 -21.70
CA VAL A 245 -6.99 -50.41 -20.23
C VAL A 245 -5.88 -49.46 -19.83
N THR A 246 -4.65 -49.65 -20.39
CA THR A 246 -3.54 -48.81 -20.05
C THR A 246 -3.72 -47.36 -20.51
N ASP A 247 -4.29 -47.17 -21.68
CA ASP A 247 -4.63 -45.85 -22.21
C ASP A 247 -5.71 -45.16 -21.36
N ALA A 248 -6.76 -45.89 -20.97
CA ALA A 248 -7.82 -45.37 -20.07
C ALA A 248 -7.29 -45.01 -18.69
N LYS A 249 -6.36 -45.80 -18.12
CA LYS A 249 -5.69 -45.46 -16.85
C LYS A 249 -4.90 -44.16 -16.95
N ARG A 250 -4.19 -43.95 -18.04
CA ARG A 250 -3.44 -42.72 -18.28
C ARG A 250 -4.38 -41.50 -18.34
N GLU A 251 -5.55 -41.63 -19.02
CA GLU A 251 -6.53 -40.56 -19.09
C GLU A 251 -7.15 -40.24 -17.73
N VAL A 252 -7.42 -41.23 -16.87
CA VAL A 252 -7.89 -41.00 -15.48
C VAL A 252 -6.83 -40.21 -14.69
N LEU A 253 -5.55 -40.61 -14.78
CA LEU A 253 -4.47 -39.90 -14.10
C LEU A 253 -4.31 -38.45 -14.61
N ALA A 254 -4.45 -38.22 -15.91
CA ALA A 254 -4.43 -36.87 -16.48
C ALA A 254 -5.55 -36.02 -15.92
N CYS A 255 -6.82 -36.52 -15.92
CA CYS A 255 -7.94 -35.81 -15.35
C CYS A 255 -7.78 -35.51 -13.84
N GLN A 256 -7.18 -36.41 -13.07
CA GLN A 256 -6.87 -36.15 -11.65
C GLN A 256 -5.90 -34.98 -11.49
N LYS A 257 -4.88 -34.87 -12.35
CA LYS A 257 -3.96 -33.74 -12.35
C LYS A 257 -4.63 -32.42 -12.81
N ASP A 258 -5.53 -32.50 -13.78
CA ASP A 258 -6.30 -31.34 -14.20
C ASP A 258 -7.19 -30.80 -13.07
N ILE A 259 -7.78 -31.69 -12.26
CA ILE A 259 -8.55 -31.29 -11.05
C ILE A 259 -7.64 -30.61 -10.03
N GLU A 260 -6.47 -31.15 -9.71
CA GLU A 260 -5.52 -30.52 -8.79
C GLU A 260 -5.12 -29.10 -9.25
N LEU A 261 -4.86 -28.96 -10.55
CA LEU A 261 -4.51 -27.66 -11.15
C LEU A 261 -5.70 -26.67 -11.06
N ALA A 262 -6.90 -27.11 -11.42
CA ALA A 262 -8.10 -26.28 -11.35
C ALA A 262 -8.45 -25.88 -9.90
N GLN A 263 -8.27 -26.76 -8.94
CA GLN A 263 -8.46 -26.46 -7.49
C GLN A 263 -7.44 -25.44 -7.00
N THR A 264 -6.19 -25.55 -7.42
CA THR A 264 -5.14 -24.58 -7.08
C THR A 264 -5.49 -23.19 -7.64
N ALA A 265 -5.99 -23.13 -8.88
CA ALA A 265 -6.42 -21.88 -9.50
C ALA A 265 -7.63 -21.26 -8.75
N LEU A 266 -8.60 -22.10 -8.33
CA LEU A 266 -9.74 -21.64 -7.53
C LEU A 266 -9.30 -21.08 -6.17
N SER A 267 -8.39 -21.79 -5.49
CA SER A 267 -7.82 -21.33 -4.20
C SER A 267 -7.14 -19.97 -4.34
N GLY A 268 -6.43 -19.74 -5.43
CA GLY A 268 -5.79 -18.46 -5.73
C GLY A 268 -6.80 -17.30 -5.85
N VAL A 269 -7.96 -17.54 -6.45
CA VAL A 269 -9.01 -16.52 -6.57
C VAL A 269 -9.72 -16.29 -5.24
N ILE A 270 -10.01 -17.34 -4.48
CA ILE A 270 -10.62 -17.22 -3.14
C ILE A 270 -9.66 -16.50 -2.19
N GLY A 271 -8.34 -16.72 -2.32
CA GLY A 271 -7.32 -16.17 -1.42
C GLY A 271 -7.11 -16.98 -0.15
N GLU A 272 -7.59 -18.22 -0.13
CA GLU A 272 -7.41 -19.20 0.95
C GLU A 272 -6.99 -20.54 0.37
N GLU A 273 -6.22 -21.33 1.12
CA GLU A 273 -5.95 -22.72 0.74
C GLU A 273 -7.24 -23.53 0.83
N THR A 274 -7.73 -23.94 -0.33
CA THR A 274 -8.89 -24.82 -0.42
C THR A 274 -8.41 -26.27 -0.37
N SER A 275 -8.99 -27.08 0.53
CA SER A 275 -8.62 -28.49 0.62
C SER A 275 -8.90 -29.19 -0.70
N SER A 276 -7.97 -30.06 -1.14
CA SER A 276 -8.07 -30.84 -2.38
C SER A 276 -9.29 -31.78 -2.45
N LEU A 277 -9.99 -31.98 -1.34
CA LEU A 277 -11.15 -32.86 -1.21
C LEU A 277 -12.49 -32.12 -1.18
N THR A 278 -12.49 -30.81 -1.48
CA THR A 278 -13.73 -30.03 -1.46
C THR A 278 -14.63 -30.43 -2.64
N THR A 279 -15.80 -31.00 -2.34
CA THR A 279 -16.84 -31.22 -3.34
C THR A 279 -17.61 -29.93 -3.60
N LEU A 280 -17.82 -29.62 -4.87
CA LEU A 280 -18.59 -28.46 -5.28
C LEU A 280 -20.07 -28.83 -5.41
N SER A 281 -20.96 -28.02 -4.80
CA SER A 281 -22.38 -28.38 -4.69
C SER A 281 -23.34 -27.61 -5.59
N SER A 282 -22.91 -26.49 -6.21
CA SER A 282 -23.79 -25.72 -7.08
C SER A 282 -24.06 -26.43 -8.40
N PRO A 283 -25.28 -26.34 -8.98
CA PRO A 283 -25.58 -26.96 -10.27
C PRO A 283 -24.72 -26.35 -11.39
N LEU A 284 -24.25 -27.22 -12.32
CA LEU A 284 -23.40 -26.78 -13.43
C LEU A 284 -24.19 -25.94 -14.46
N PHE A 285 -25.49 -26.19 -14.58
CA PHE A 285 -26.37 -25.52 -15.52
C PHE A 285 -27.58 -24.98 -14.77
N GLU A 286 -27.74 -23.66 -14.85
CA GLU A 286 -28.96 -22.97 -14.44
C GLU A 286 -29.41 -22.07 -15.57
N VAL A 287 -30.65 -22.26 -16.03
CA VAL A 287 -31.22 -21.46 -17.11
C VAL A 287 -32.20 -20.47 -16.50
N ALA A 288 -31.76 -19.22 -16.35
CA ALA A 288 -32.68 -18.15 -16.01
C ALA A 288 -33.28 -17.53 -17.28
N PRO A 289 -34.58 -17.13 -17.26
CA PRO A 289 -35.18 -16.45 -18.40
C PRO A 289 -34.48 -15.09 -18.63
N LEU A 290 -34.00 -14.87 -19.87
CA LEU A 290 -33.35 -13.63 -20.26
C LEU A 290 -34.41 -12.55 -20.55
N GLN A 291 -34.16 -11.32 -20.10
CA GLN A 291 -34.93 -10.14 -20.48
C GLN A 291 -34.58 -9.66 -21.89
N SER A 292 -35.28 -8.64 -22.41
CA SER A 292 -34.99 -8.08 -23.72
C SER A 292 -33.58 -7.46 -23.81
N LEU A 293 -33.01 -7.41 -24.99
CA LEU A 293 -31.72 -6.78 -25.23
C LEU A 293 -31.71 -5.30 -24.79
N ASP A 294 -32.80 -4.57 -25.08
CA ASP A 294 -32.95 -3.16 -24.74
C ASP A 294 -32.89 -2.95 -23.22
N TYR A 295 -33.48 -3.86 -22.43
CA TYR A 295 -33.40 -3.85 -21.00
C TYR A 295 -31.92 -3.89 -20.49
N TYR A 296 -31.14 -4.84 -21.03
CA TYR A 296 -29.73 -4.97 -20.63
C TYR A 296 -28.88 -3.82 -21.15
N GLN A 297 -29.15 -3.25 -22.30
CA GLN A 297 -28.45 -2.09 -22.83
C GLN A 297 -28.68 -0.86 -21.95
N ASP A 298 -29.92 -0.61 -21.54
CA ASP A 298 -30.25 0.53 -20.68
C ASP A 298 -29.69 0.35 -19.26
N LEU A 299 -29.70 -0.87 -18.73
CA LEU A 299 -29.06 -1.21 -17.47
C LEU A 299 -27.55 -0.97 -17.53
N ALA A 300 -26.90 -1.39 -18.62
CA ALA A 300 -25.47 -1.18 -18.83
C ALA A 300 -25.11 0.30 -18.94
N LYS A 301 -25.85 1.11 -19.71
CA LYS A 301 -25.61 2.56 -19.81
C LYS A 301 -25.65 3.26 -18.46
N LYS A 302 -26.52 2.83 -17.56
CA LYS A 302 -26.71 3.45 -16.24
C LYS A 302 -25.72 2.96 -15.20
N ASN A 303 -25.40 1.66 -15.20
CA ASN A 303 -24.73 1.01 -14.08
C ASN A 303 -23.36 0.41 -14.40
N PHE A 304 -22.97 0.34 -15.69
CA PHE A 304 -21.71 -0.28 -16.05
C PHE A 304 -20.52 0.54 -15.49
N PRO A 305 -19.69 -0.03 -14.64
CA PRO A 305 -18.69 0.73 -13.89
C PRO A 305 -17.76 1.59 -14.74
N SER A 306 -17.36 1.09 -15.93
CA SER A 306 -16.49 1.85 -16.83
C SER A 306 -17.18 3.07 -17.44
N ILE A 307 -18.50 3.01 -17.70
CA ILE A 307 -19.29 4.16 -18.21
C ILE A 307 -19.42 5.20 -17.11
N VAL A 308 -19.79 4.77 -15.89
CA VAL A 308 -19.89 5.66 -14.72
C VAL A 308 -18.55 6.33 -14.46
N GLN A 309 -17.45 5.58 -14.48
CA GLN A 309 -16.11 6.12 -14.31
C GLN A 309 -15.73 7.15 -15.40
N ALA A 310 -16.13 6.91 -16.66
CA ALA A 310 -15.91 7.86 -17.74
C ALA A 310 -16.65 9.19 -17.51
N HIS A 311 -17.89 9.14 -17.00
CA HIS A 311 -18.63 10.34 -16.61
C HIS A 311 -17.97 11.11 -15.48
N LEU A 312 -17.51 10.40 -14.44
CA LEU A 312 -16.78 11.04 -13.31
C LEU A 312 -15.47 11.68 -13.78
N LYS A 313 -14.72 11.00 -14.67
CA LYS A 313 -13.48 11.55 -15.26
C LYS A 313 -13.74 12.79 -16.13
N LYS A 314 -14.86 12.81 -16.87
CA LYS A 314 -15.29 14.01 -17.62
C LYS A 314 -15.55 15.16 -16.64
N GLU A 315 -16.32 14.94 -15.58
CA GLU A 315 -16.60 15.98 -14.56
C GLU A 315 -15.30 16.44 -13.88
N LEU A 316 -14.36 15.53 -13.59
CA LEU A 316 -13.05 15.86 -13.05
C LEU A 316 -12.27 16.81 -13.98
N THR A 317 -12.31 16.55 -15.29
CA THR A 317 -11.66 17.39 -16.29
C THR A 317 -12.31 18.78 -16.35
N GLU A 318 -13.62 18.87 -16.22
CA GLU A 318 -14.34 20.15 -16.14
C GLU A 318 -13.92 20.94 -14.87
N GLN A 319 -13.71 20.26 -13.74
CA GLN A 319 -13.16 20.92 -12.55
C GLN A 319 -11.72 21.39 -12.77
N ASN A 320 -10.90 20.65 -13.49
CA ASN A 320 -9.54 21.08 -13.83
C ASN A 320 -9.54 22.36 -14.68
N ILE A 321 -10.47 22.48 -15.63
CA ILE A 321 -10.65 23.73 -16.39
C ILE A 321 -10.98 24.91 -15.44
N LYS A 322 -11.92 24.70 -14.49
CA LYS A 322 -12.26 25.72 -13.49
C LYS A 322 -11.07 26.08 -12.59
N ALA A 323 -10.19 25.11 -12.27
CA ALA A 323 -8.96 25.35 -11.52
C ALA A 323 -8.00 26.28 -12.29
N GLN A 324 -7.87 26.08 -13.60
CA GLN A 324 -7.05 26.95 -14.46
C GLN A 324 -7.62 28.38 -14.52
N TRP A 325 -8.92 28.55 -14.66
CA TRP A 325 -9.55 29.86 -14.58
C TRP A 325 -9.35 30.53 -13.21
N ALA A 326 -9.41 29.78 -12.12
CA ALA A 326 -9.16 30.27 -10.78
C ALA A 326 -7.71 30.75 -10.57
N ALA A 327 -6.74 30.33 -11.41
CA ALA A 327 -5.37 30.80 -11.36
C ALA A 327 -5.22 32.27 -11.78
N PHE A 328 -6.15 32.83 -12.56
CA PHE A 328 -6.16 34.24 -12.94
C PHE A 328 -6.72 35.15 -11.85
N LEU A 329 -7.34 34.61 -10.80
CA LEU A 329 -7.90 35.36 -9.70
C LEU A 329 -6.87 35.54 -8.57
N PRO A 330 -6.94 36.67 -7.81
CA PRO A 330 -6.02 36.90 -6.72
C PRO A 330 -6.18 35.87 -5.59
N ASP A 331 -5.08 35.57 -4.92
CA ASP A 331 -5.06 34.79 -3.69
C ASP A 331 -4.87 35.72 -2.49
N VAL A 332 -5.67 35.56 -1.43
CA VAL A 332 -5.55 36.30 -0.19
C VAL A 332 -5.34 35.32 0.95
N ALA A 333 -4.22 35.44 1.63
CA ALA A 333 -3.88 34.59 2.78
C ALA A 333 -3.40 35.43 3.95
N LEU A 334 -3.78 35.05 5.15
CA LEU A 334 -3.19 35.55 6.39
C LEU A 334 -1.99 34.66 6.73
N ILE A 335 -0.84 35.31 6.92
CA ILE A 335 0.40 34.63 7.28
C ILE A 335 0.88 35.20 8.61
N GLY A 336 1.13 34.35 9.59
CA GLY A 336 1.77 34.69 10.85
C GLY A 336 2.96 33.77 11.08
N LYS A 337 4.10 34.35 11.45
CA LYS A 337 5.28 33.61 11.84
C LYS A 337 5.77 34.07 13.20
N LYS A 338 6.06 33.14 14.08
CA LYS A 338 6.67 33.44 15.39
C LYS A 338 7.84 32.51 15.63
N TYR A 339 8.98 33.10 15.90
CA TYR A 339 10.11 32.38 16.43
C TYR A 339 9.88 32.03 17.89
N LEU A 340 9.82 30.75 18.19
CA LEU A 340 9.65 30.24 19.55
C LEU A 340 10.99 30.19 20.29
N TRP A 341 12.04 29.86 19.56
CA TRP A 341 13.40 29.81 20.05
C TRP A 341 14.38 29.96 18.90
N SER A 342 15.44 30.69 19.15
CA SER A 342 16.53 30.85 18.19
C SER A 342 17.84 31.05 18.96
N LYS A 343 18.89 30.50 18.40
CA LYS A 343 20.25 30.75 18.82
C LYS A 343 21.06 31.21 17.62
N ASN A 344 21.83 32.31 17.81
CA ASN A 344 22.71 32.86 16.76
C ASN A 344 21.95 33.37 15.51
N LEU A 345 20.79 33.99 15.73
CA LEU A 345 20.08 34.68 14.62
C LEU A 345 20.80 36.00 14.26
N PRO A 346 20.86 36.37 12.99
CA PRO A 346 21.35 37.69 12.58
C PRO A 346 20.47 38.80 13.16
N LEU A 347 21.07 39.94 13.49
CA LEU A 347 20.42 41.09 14.12
C LEU A 347 19.34 41.80 13.27
N THR A 348 19.06 41.29 12.06
CA THR A 348 18.22 41.94 11.04
C THR A 348 16.90 41.25 10.74
N GLU A 349 16.39 40.36 11.61
CA GLU A 349 15.05 39.78 11.47
C GLU A 349 14.09 40.23 12.56
#